data_587b040190d297e240c383e6c2db0365
#
_entry.id   587b040190d297e240c383e6c2db0365
#
_cell.length_a   1.000
_cell.length_b   1.000
_cell.length_c   1.000
_cell.angle_alpha   90.00
_cell.angle_beta   90.00
_cell.angle_gamma   90.00
#
_symmetry.space_group_name_H-M   'P 1'
#
loop_
_entity.id
_entity.type
_entity.pdbx_description
1 polymer ?
#
loop_
_entity_poly.entity_id
_entity_poly.type
_entity_poly.pdbx_seq_one_letter_code
_entity_poly.pdbx_strand_id
1 'polypeptide(L)'
;MAVKIRLKRLGKIRAPYYRIVIADSRTKRDGRAIEEIGKYHPTEHPSLIDINSERAQYWLGVGAQPSEQVLALLKVTGDWQKFKGLPGAEGTLQTAAPKVDKKAVFEAAARAAMAEPKEGATTPKKKAPKLAEVAADEGAAGGGETSVQSEAAGETSQAEG
;
A
#
# COMPACT_ATOMS: atom_id res chain seq x y z
N MET A 1 -32.60 -2.25 20.36
CA MET A 1 -31.19 -1.82 20.26
C MET A 1 -30.90 -1.48 18.82
N ALA A 2 -30.12 -0.41 18.55
CA ALA A 2 -29.83 -0.02 17.19
C ALA A 2 -28.64 -0.84 16.67
N VAL A 3 -28.83 -1.52 15.54
CA VAL A 3 -27.76 -2.24 14.83
C VAL A 3 -27.12 -1.27 13.83
N LYS A 4 -25.81 -1.24 13.79
CA LYS A 4 -25.04 -0.38 12.88
C LYS A 4 -24.09 -1.20 12.00
N ILE A 5 -23.93 -0.73 10.76
CA ILE A 5 -22.89 -1.21 9.85
C ILE A 5 -21.72 -0.25 9.99
N ARG A 6 -20.56 -0.75 10.41
CA ARG A 6 -19.41 0.09 10.71
C ARG A 6 -18.08 -0.58 10.36
N LEU A 7 -17.00 0.20 10.38
CA LEU A 7 -15.65 -0.29 10.17
C LEU A 7 -15.03 -0.72 11.50
N LYS A 8 -14.51 -1.93 11.54
CA LYS A 8 -13.63 -2.46 12.59
C LYS A 8 -12.19 -2.37 12.11
N ARG A 9 -11.31 -1.74 12.89
CA ARG A 9 -9.92 -1.58 12.51
C ARG A 9 -9.10 -2.78 12.93
N LEU A 10 -8.27 -3.24 12.00
CA LEU A 10 -7.28 -4.30 12.16
C LEU A 10 -5.92 -3.80 11.63
N GLY A 11 -4.90 -4.63 11.71
CA GLY A 11 -3.57 -4.28 11.20
C GLY A 11 -2.71 -3.55 12.21
N LYS A 12 -1.62 -2.96 11.72
CA LYS A 12 -0.58 -2.30 12.51
C LYS A 12 -0.66 -0.78 12.41
N ILE A 13 0.19 -0.09 13.17
CA ILE A 13 0.45 1.34 12.99
C ILE A 13 0.99 1.54 11.56
N ARG A 14 0.46 2.51 10.81
CA ARG A 14 0.78 2.82 9.41
C ARG A 14 0.36 1.77 8.36
N ALA A 15 -0.24 0.64 8.77
CA ALA A 15 -0.81 -0.37 7.87
C ALA A 15 -2.23 -0.72 8.32
N PRO A 16 -3.21 0.19 8.14
CA PRO A 16 -4.59 -0.04 8.55
C PRO A 16 -5.30 -0.97 7.57
N TYR A 17 -5.96 -1.97 8.12
CA TYR A 17 -6.93 -2.82 7.44
C TYR A 17 -8.26 -2.68 8.16
N TYR A 18 -9.34 -2.71 7.42
CA TYR A 18 -10.66 -2.60 7.98
C TYR A 18 -11.54 -3.77 7.56
N ARG A 19 -12.42 -4.18 8.48
CA ARG A 19 -13.54 -5.07 8.19
C ARG A 19 -14.83 -4.27 8.27
N ILE A 20 -15.72 -4.52 7.35
CA ILE A 20 -17.08 -3.98 7.40
C ILE A 20 -17.90 -4.97 8.20
N VAL A 21 -18.42 -4.49 9.34
CA VAL A 21 -19.05 -5.36 10.32
C VAL A 21 -20.43 -4.82 10.74
N ILE A 22 -21.28 -5.75 11.07
CA ILE A 22 -22.56 -5.49 11.71
C ILE A 22 -22.36 -5.59 13.22
N ALA A 23 -22.68 -4.56 13.94
CA ALA A 23 -22.52 -4.54 15.40
C ALA A 23 -23.58 -3.71 16.09
N ASP A 24 -23.82 -3.99 17.37
CA ASP A 24 -24.62 -3.13 18.23
C ASP A 24 -23.95 -1.75 18.39
N SER A 25 -24.77 -0.71 18.41
CA SER A 25 -24.32 0.68 18.58
C SER A 25 -23.51 0.92 19.85
N ARG A 26 -23.76 0.17 20.90
CA ARG A 26 -23.10 0.27 22.20
C ARG A 26 -21.75 -0.43 22.28
N THR A 27 -21.47 -1.35 21.36
CA THR A 27 -20.22 -2.13 21.36
C THR A 27 -19.04 -1.24 20.97
N LYS A 28 -17.87 -1.44 21.58
CA LYS A 28 -16.63 -0.75 21.19
C LYS A 28 -16.33 -0.99 19.71
N ARG A 29 -15.64 -0.05 19.05
CA ARG A 29 -15.34 -0.10 17.60
C ARG A 29 -14.75 -1.46 17.15
N ASP A 30 -13.78 -1.98 17.88
CA ASP A 30 -13.06 -3.21 17.54
C ASP A 30 -13.52 -4.41 18.37
N GLY A 31 -14.71 -4.29 19.01
CA GLY A 31 -15.29 -5.33 19.84
C GLY A 31 -15.96 -6.44 19.04
N ARG A 32 -16.85 -7.19 19.73
CA ARG A 32 -17.59 -8.29 19.13
C ARG A 32 -18.52 -7.77 18.03
N ALA A 33 -18.44 -8.34 16.86
CA ALA A 33 -19.36 -8.12 15.76
C ALA A 33 -20.42 -9.25 15.73
N ILE A 34 -21.59 -8.93 15.22
CA ILE A 34 -22.65 -9.90 14.93
C ILE A 34 -22.24 -10.69 13.68
N GLU A 35 -21.84 -9.95 12.63
CA GLU A 35 -21.40 -10.53 11.35
C GLU A 35 -20.34 -9.63 10.71
N GLU A 36 -19.45 -10.24 9.92
CA GLU A 36 -18.50 -9.53 9.06
C GLU A 36 -18.95 -9.71 7.61
N ILE A 37 -19.23 -8.59 6.93
CA ILE A 37 -19.78 -8.58 5.57
C ILE A 37 -18.80 -8.14 4.49
N GLY A 38 -17.62 -7.66 4.87
CA GLY A 38 -16.65 -7.21 3.88
C GLY A 38 -15.32 -6.76 4.42
N LYS A 39 -14.43 -6.39 3.49
CA LYS A 39 -13.07 -5.92 3.72
C LYS A 39 -12.86 -4.57 3.05
N TYR A 40 -12.06 -3.72 3.69
CA TYR A 40 -11.64 -2.45 3.13
C TYR A 40 -10.18 -2.19 3.44
N HIS A 41 -9.37 -2.02 2.39
CA HIS A 41 -7.95 -1.71 2.50
C HIS A 41 -7.66 -0.38 1.80
N PRO A 42 -7.51 0.72 2.53
CA PRO A 42 -7.33 2.05 1.95
C PRO A 42 -5.93 2.28 1.38
N THR A 43 -4.93 1.54 1.83
CA THR A 43 -3.52 1.73 1.45
C THR A 43 -3.14 1.09 0.13
N GLU A 44 -4.01 0.29 -0.45
CA GLU A 44 -3.81 -0.31 -1.76
C GLU A 44 -4.21 0.67 -2.89
N HIS A 45 -3.60 0.55 -4.04
CA HIS A 45 -3.89 1.35 -5.23
C HIS A 45 -4.27 0.45 -6.41
N PRO A 46 -5.54 0.48 -6.83
CA PRO A 46 -6.71 1.10 -6.21
C PRO A 46 -7.06 0.47 -4.87
N SER A 47 -7.78 1.19 -3.99
CA SER A 47 -8.19 0.68 -2.69
C SER A 47 -9.06 -0.57 -2.84
N LEU A 48 -8.76 -1.60 -2.05
CA LEU A 48 -9.56 -2.82 -2.05
C LEU A 48 -10.86 -2.60 -1.27
N ILE A 49 -11.98 -2.75 -1.93
CA ILE A 49 -13.32 -2.73 -1.36
C ILE A 49 -14.00 -4.03 -1.78
N ASP A 50 -14.20 -4.93 -0.84
CA ASP A 50 -14.83 -6.24 -1.06
C ASP A 50 -16.00 -6.36 -0.09
N ILE A 51 -17.22 -6.30 -0.60
CA ILE A 51 -18.46 -6.31 0.19
C ILE A 51 -19.38 -7.41 -0.34
N ASN A 52 -19.89 -8.23 0.56
CA ASN A 52 -20.95 -9.16 0.21
C ASN A 52 -22.26 -8.39 0.04
N SER A 53 -22.66 -8.16 -1.21
CA SER A 53 -23.84 -7.36 -1.57
C SER A 53 -25.13 -7.96 -1.00
N GLU A 54 -25.30 -9.29 -1.04
CA GLU A 54 -26.51 -9.96 -0.55
C GLU A 54 -26.70 -9.73 0.96
N ARG A 55 -25.62 -9.90 1.73
CA ARG A 55 -25.67 -9.68 3.18
C ARG A 55 -25.84 -8.21 3.53
N ALA A 56 -25.22 -7.31 2.75
CA ALA A 56 -25.41 -5.88 2.91
C ALA A 56 -26.88 -5.47 2.68
N GLN A 57 -27.50 -5.96 1.60
CA GLN A 57 -28.92 -5.72 1.30
C GLN A 57 -29.84 -6.27 2.40
N TYR A 58 -29.57 -7.48 2.88
CA TYR A 58 -30.34 -8.08 3.97
C TYR A 58 -30.31 -7.18 5.22
N TRP A 59 -29.13 -6.77 5.68
CA TRP A 59 -29.01 -5.96 6.89
C TRP A 59 -29.59 -4.55 6.73
N LEU A 60 -29.45 -3.95 5.56
CA LEU A 60 -30.12 -2.67 5.25
C LEU A 60 -31.64 -2.82 5.29
N GLY A 61 -32.18 -3.93 4.75
CA GLY A 61 -33.60 -4.26 4.79
C GLY A 61 -34.13 -4.47 6.22
N VAL A 62 -33.36 -5.09 7.10
CA VAL A 62 -33.69 -5.27 8.52
C VAL A 62 -33.61 -3.94 9.30
N GLY A 63 -33.03 -2.89 8.71
CA GLY A 63 -32.94 -1.56 9.30
C GLY A 63 -31.59 -1.26 10.00
N ALA A 64 -30.53 -1.99 9.68
CA ALA A 64 -29.20 -1.65 10.13
C ALA A 64 -28.75 -0.32 9.53
N GLN A 65 -28.24 0.59 10.37
CA GLN A 65 -27.84 1.92 9.96
C GLN A 65 -26.35 1.93 9.58
N PRO A 66 -25.99 2.24 8.32
CA PRO A 66 -24.60 2.40 7.95
C PRO A 66 -23.99 3.67 8.56
N SER A 67 -22.73 3.62 9.01
CA SER A 67 -21.97 4.81 9.34
C SER A 67 -21.64 5.59 8.07
N GLU A 68 -21.33 6.87 8.18
CA GLU A 68 -21.02 7.74 7.02
C GLU A 68 -19.90 7.15 6.13
N GLN A 69 -18.86 6.60 6.75
CA GLN A 69 -17.75 5.97 6.05
C GLN A 69 -18.20 4.73 5.25
N VAL A 70 -19.01 3.87 5.87
CA VAL A 70 -19.56 2.68 5.20
C VAL A 70 -20.55 3.08 4.11
N LEU A 71 -21.35 4.12 4.34
CA LEU A 71 -22.28 4.64 3.35
C LEU A 71 -21.51 5.13 2.08
N ALA A 72 -20.36 5.78 2.26
CA ALA A 72 -19.52 6.16 1.14
C ALA A 72 -19.02 4.91 0.35
N LEU A 73 -18.57 3.87 1.06
CA LEU A 73 -18.15 2.61 0.43
C LEU A 73 -19.31 1.93 -0.32
N LEU A 74 -20.49 1.85 0.29
CA LEU A 74 -21.70 1.27 -0.33
C LEU A 74 -22.16 2.06 -1.56
N LYS A 75 -21.89 3.37 -1.62
CA LYS A 75 -22.16 4.17 -2.82
C LYS A 75 -21.17 3.85 -3.94
N VAL A 76 -19.91 3.60 -3.61
CA VAL A 76 -18.87 3.23 -4.58
C VAL A 76 -19.12 1.84 -5.17
N THR A 77 -19.59 0.87 -4.36
CA THR A 77 -19.95 -0.48 -4.83
C THR A 77 -21.30 -0.53 -5.52
N GLY A 78 -22.15 0.49 -5.38
CA GLY A 78 -23.50 0.50 -5.96
C GLY A 78 -24.57 -0.12 -5.06
N ASP A 79 -24.20 -0.72 -3.94
CA ASP A 79 -25.14 -1.40 -3.03
C ASP A 79 -26.16 -0.46 -2.40
N TRP A 80 -25.76 0.76 -2.10
CA TRP A 80 -26.68 1.78 -1.57
C TRP A 80 -27.74 2.19 -2.58
N GLN A 81 -27.33 2.42 -3.84
CA GLN A 81 -28.23 2.75 -4.93
C GLN A 81 -29.20 1.60 -5.19
N LYS A 82 -28.72 0.37 -5.17
CA LYS A 82 -29.52 -0.85 -5.30
C LYS A 82 -30.59 -0.95 -4.21
N PHE A 83 -30.21 -0.68 -2.97
CA PHE A 83 -31.16 -0.68 -1.82
C PHE A 83 -32.21 0.41 -1.93
N LYS A 84 -31.85 1.61 -2.39
CA LYS A 84 -32.76 2.75 -2.53
C LYS A 84 -33.51 2.78 -3.85
N GLY A 85 -33.23 1.88 -4.79
CA GLY A 85 -33.80 1.91 -6.14
C GLY A 85 -33.36 3.13 -6.96
N LEU A 86 -32.18 3.67 -6.68
CA LEU A 86 -31.63 4.83 -7.38
C LEU A 86 -30.82 4.38 -8.61
N PRO A 87 -30.69 5.22 -9.65
CA PRO A 87 -29.80 4.93 -10.78
C PRO A 87 -28.33 4.86 -10.30
N GLY A 88 -27.49 4.09 -11.00
CA GLY A 88 -26.08 3.90 -10.65
C GLY A 88 -25.80 2.67 -9.78
N ALA A 89 -26.65 1.66 -9.83
CA ALA A 89 -26.48 0.40 -9.08
C ALA A 89 -25.26 -0.42 -9.51
N GLU A 90 -24.63 -0.12 -10.65
CA GLU A 90 -23.38 -0.73 -11.11
C GLU A 90 -22.17 -0.29 -10.28
N GLY A 91 -22.29 0.86 -9.58
CA GLY A 91 -21.20 1.44 -8.81
C GLY A 91 -20.10 2.05 -9.67
N THR A 92 -19.08 2.58 -8.98
CA THR A 92 -17.88 3.19 -9.59
C THR A 92 -16.60 2.52 -9.10
N LEU A 93 -16.68 1.26 -8.67
CA LEU A 93 -15.58 0.53 -8.08
C LEU A 93 -14.47 0.27 -9.12
N GLN A 94 -13.29 0.77 -8.84
CA GLN A 94 -12.07 0.45 -9.59
C GLN A 94 -11.42 -0.78 -8.97
N THR A 95 -11.30 -1.85 -9.75
CA THR A 95 -10.58 -3.06 -9.34
C THR A 95 -9.18 -3.08 -9.93
N ALA A 96 -8.20 -3.53 -9.13
CA ALA A 96 -6.86 -3.75 -9.65
C ALA A 96 -6.88 -4.82 -10.75
N ALA A 97 -6.06 -4.63 -11.78
CA ALA A 97 -5.86 -5.66 -12.80
C ALA A 97 -5.41 -6.98 -12.14
N PRO A 98 -5.90 -8.13 -12.61
CA PRO A 98 -5.49 -9.42 -12.08
C PRO A 98 -3.97 -9.55 -12.23
N LYS A 99 -3.31 -9.99 -11.17
CA LYS A 99 -1.85 -10.22 -11.20
C LYS A 99 -1.55 -11.33 -12.20
N VAL A 100 -0.60 -11.04 -13.09
CA VAL A 100 -0.11 -12.03 -14.04
C VAL A 100 0.42 -13.25 -13.26
N ASP A 101 0.02 -14.43 -13.68
CA ASP A 101 0.48 -15.67 -13.06
C ASP A 101 1.99 -15.82 -13.30
N LYS A 102 2.75 -15.70 -12.20
CA LYS A 102 4.21 -15.79 -12.24
C LYS A 102 4.69 -17.13 -12.79
N LYS A 103 3.93 -18.21 -12.59
CA LYS A 103 4.22 -19.53 -13.13
C LYS A 103 4.12 -19.55 -14.65
N ALA A 104 3.04 -18.99 -15.20
CA ALA A 104 2.84 -18.94 -16.64
C ALA A 104 3.94 -18.09 -17.33
N VAL A 105 4.30 -16.96 -16.72
CA VAL A 105 5.39 -16.12 -17.23
C VAL A 105 6.73 -16.85 -17.18
N PHE A 106 7.01 -17.54 -16.08
CA PHE A 106 8.25 -18.32 -15.94
C PHE A 106 8.31 -19.49 -16.94
N GLU A 107 7.22 -20.24 -17.09
CA GLU A 107 7.13 -21.34 -18.06
C GLU A 107 7.28 -20.85 -19.50
N ALA A 108 6.68 -19.71 -19.83
CA ALA A 108 6.84 -19.09 -21.14
C ALA A 108 8.30 -18.67 -21.39
N ALA A 109 8.96 -18.04 -20.42
CA ALA A 109 10.35 -17.65 -20.49
C ALA A 109 11.28 -18.88 -20.58
N ALA A 110 11.01 -19.94 -19.81
CA ALA A 110 11.79 -21.18 -19.86
C ALA A 110 11.65 -21.89 -21.22
N ARG A 111 10.44 -21.92 -21.79
CA ARG A 111 10.21 -22.46 -23.15
C ARG A 111 10.93 -21.64 -24.22
N ALA A 112 10.89 -20.30 -24.12
CA ALA A 112 11.60 -19.41 -25.04
C ALA A 112 13.11 -19.65 -24.95
N ALA A 113 13.67 -19.72 -23.75
CA ALA A 113 15.10 -20.00 -23.54
C ALA A 113 15.54 -21.41 -24.01
N MET A 114 14.63 -22.40 -23.98
CA MET A 114 14.89 -23.72 -24.55
C MET A 114 14.76 -23.78 -26.06
N ALA A 115 13.92 -22.89 -26.64
CA ALA A 115 13.73 -22.81 -28.09
C ALA A 115 14.80 -21.99 -28.81
N GLU A 116 15.57 -21.16 -28.09
CA GLU A 116 16.72 -20.48 -28.67
C GLU A 116 17.85 -21.50 -28.95
N PRO A 117 18.31 -21.64 -30.21
CA PRO A 117 19.42 -22.49 -30.52
C PRO A 117 20.65 -21.98 -29.77
N LYS A 118 21.28 -22.84 -28.99
CA LYS A 118 22.53 -22.56 -28.29
C LYS A 118 23.69 -22.48 -29.31
N GLU A 119 23.71 -21.44 -30.14
CA GLU A 119 24.89 -21.07 -30.88
C GLU A 119 25.85 -20.31 -29.96
N GLY A 120 26.90 -21.01 -29.58
CA GLY A 120 28.15 -20.43 -29.05
C GLY A 120 28.05 -19.71 -27.72
N ALA A 121 27.78 -20.41 -26.62
CA ALA A 121 28.11 -19.91 -25.30
C ALA A 121 29.61 -19.83 -25.06
N THR A 122 30.30 -18.93 -25.76
CA THR A 122 31.60 -18.42 -25.36
C THR A 122 31.37 -17.19 -24.49
N THR A 123 31.24 -17.37 -23.19
CA THR A 123 31.40 -16.28 -22.23
C THR A 123 32.81 -15.68 -22.46
N PRO A 124 32.94 -14.42 -22.91
CA PRO A 124 34.22 -13.77 -22.93
C PRO A 124 34.66 -13.58 -21.48
N LYS A 125 35.68 -14.38 -21.10
CA LYS A 125 36.38 -14.23 -19.83
C LYS A 125 36.93 -12.81 -19.80
N LYS A 126 36.29 -11.91 -19.05
CA LYS A 126 36.73 -10.53 -18.87
C LYS A 126 38.12 -10.57 -18.24
N LYS A 127 39.13 -10.39 -19.07
CA LYS A 127 40.51 -10.22 -18.63
C LYS A 127 40.57 -9.02 -17.71
N ALA A 128 40.91 -9.24 -16.45
CA ALA A 128 41.20 -8.17 -15.51
C ALA A 128 42.34 -7.30 -16.10
N PRO A 129 42.23 -5.97 -16.04
CA PRO A 129 43.33 -5.12 -16.47
C PRO A 129 44.50 -5.33 -15.49
N LYS A 130 45.61 -5.80 -16.03
CA LYS A 130 46.88 -5.90 -15.36
C LYS A 130 47.33 -4.49 -15.00
N LEU A 131 47.41 -4.19 -13.70
CA LEU A 131 48.00 -2.97 -13.18
C LEU A 131 49.47 -2.94 -13.67
N ALA A 132 49.74 -2.07 -14.60
CA ALA A 132 51.13 -1.73 -14.97
C ALA A 132 51.65 -0.74 -13.93
N GLU A 133 52.58 -1.20 -13.18
CA GLU A 133 53.54 -0.50 -12.36
C GLU A 133 54.26 0.55 -13.23
N VAL A 134 54.13 1.82 -12.86
CA VAL A 134 55.05 2.86 -13.32
C VAL A 134 55.58 3.56 -12.09
N ALA A 135 56.88 3.38 -11.97
CA ALA A 135 57.76 3.91 -10.96
C ALA A 135 57.85 5.43 -10.98
N ALA A 136 57.99 5.96 -9.79
CA ALA A 136 58.79 7.10 -9.37
C ALA A 136 59.10 8.23 -10.35
N ASP A 137 58.77 9.42 -10.00
CA ASP A 137 59.74 10.52 -9.97
C ASP A 137 59.34 11.61 -8.94
N GLU A 138 60.34 12.13 -8.33
CA GLU A 138 60.39 13.08 -7.22
C GLU A 138 59.93 14.48 -7.65
N GLY A 139 59.55 15.25 -6.65
CA GLY A 139 59.52 16.70 -6.83
C GLY A 139 58.65 17.46 -5.83
N ALA A 140 59.18 17.62 -4.65
CA ALA A 140 59.34 18.82 -3.82
C ALA A 140 58.20 19.86 -3.66
N ALA A 141 57.93 20.09 -2.41
CA ALA A 141 57.85 21.41 -1.73
C ALA A 141 56.52 22.19 -1.66
N GLY A 142 56.22 22.53 -0.46
CA GLY A 142 55.50 23.76 -0.04
C GLY A 142 54.06 23.51 0.38
N GLY A 143 53.68 23.44 1.62
CA GLY A 143 53.88 24.45 2.65
C GLY A 143 52.57 25.17 2.82
N GLY A 144 52.00 25.11 4.00
CA GLY A 144 50.93 26.05 4.32
C GLY A 144 49.86 25.50 5.27
N GLU A 145 50.18 25.49 6.53
CA GLU A 145 49.30 25.45 7.68
C GLU A 145 48.24 26.56 7.63
N THR A 146 47.16 26.27 8.28
CA THR A 146 46.46 27.04 9.36
C THR A 146 45.00 26.61 9.38
N SER A 147 44.54 25.85 10.35
CA SER A 147 44.11 26.17 11.70
C SER A 147 43.20 27.37 11.84
N VAL A 148 42.22 27.16 12.63
CA VAL A 148 41.53 27.98 13.63
C VAL A 148 40.02 27.87 13.43
N GLN A 149 39.32 27.09 14.32
CA GLN A 149 38.77 27.55 15.64
C GLN A 149 37.73 28.63 15.42
N SER A 150 36.60 28.39 15.90
CA SER A 150 35.98 28.51 17.20
C SER A 150 34.71 29.32 17.14
N GLU A 151 33.85 28.92 17.96
CA GLU A 151 33.02 29.54 19.01
C GLU A 151 31.76 30.27 18.47
N ALA A 152 30.68 29.82 18.96
CA ALA A 152 30.06 29.93 20.29
C ALA A 152 29.09 31.13 20.39
N ALA A 153 27.93 30.76 20.87
CA ALA A 153 27.15 31.47 21.88
C ALA A 153 26.34 32.73 21.52
N GLY A 154 25.22 32.76 22.15
CA GLY A 154 24.44 33.96 22.49
C GLY A 154 22.99 33.81 22.11
N GLU A 155 22.12 33.27 22.89
CA GLU A 155 21.53 33.78 24.14
C GLU A 155 20.57 34.97 23.97
N THR A 156 19.42 34.71 24.54
CA THR A 156 18.46 35.65 25.16
C THR A 156 17.59 36.49 24.20
N SER A 157 16.38 36.76 24.49
CA SER A 157 15.46 36.69 25.61
C SER A 157 14.14 37.36 25.19
N GLN A 158 13.07 36.92 25.86
CA GLN A 158 11.94 37.71 26.35
C GLN A 158 11.26 38.69 25.38
N ALA A 159 10.04 38.94 25.40
CA ALA A 159 8.91 38.77 26.31
C ALA A 159 7.71 39.47 25.68
N GLU A 160 6.54 39.12 26.15
CA GLU A 160 5.33 39.94 26.33
C GLU A 160 4.64 40.62 25.13
N GLY A 161 3.36 40.32 25.11
CA GLY A 161 2.30 40.92 24.39
C GLY A 161 1.08 40.04 24.35
#